data_1b17dc33ad2e525a767481cb9a27675b
#
_entry.id   1b17dc33ad2e525a767481cb9a27675b
#
_cell.length_a   1.000
_cell.length_b   1.000
_cell.length_c   1.000
_cell.angle_alpha   90.00
_cell.angle_beta   90.00
_cell.angle_gamma   90.00
#
_symmetry.space_group_name_H-M   'P 1'
#
loop_
_entity.id
_entity.type
_entity.pdbx_description
1 polymer ?
#
loop_
_entity_poly.entity_id
_entity_poly.type
_entity_poly.pdbx_seq_one_letter_code
_entity_poly.pdbx_strand_id
1 'polypeptide(L)'
;LHKAIRRQRQMCIRDRSAILGTTEKGDSILVARNCHKSVYHAIYLNELDPVYLYPKFDTEQGLSTEIDAADVQKALEEHPKICAVMIVSPTYDGVVSDIEKIAEIVHAKGCPLIVDEAHGAHFGFDPYFPKSANIYGADLVINSLHKTLPALTQTALLHVNGDMVKRRKVKQYLDMLQTSSPSYILMASIDACIGMLEETLETHSDARS
;
A
#
# COMPACT_ATOMS: atom_id res chain seq x y z
N LEU A 1 -13.10 -7.85 -9.61
CA LEU A 1 -13.63 -7.68 -8.24
C LEU A 1 -12.47 -7.83 -7.27
N HIS A 2 -11.94 -6.69 -6.80
CA HIS A 2 -10.86 -6.65 -5.81
C HIS A 2 -11.33 -7.28 -4.49
N LYS A 3 -10.65 -8.33 -4.05
CA LYS A 3 -10.98 -9.01 -2.79
C LYS A 3 -10.18 -8.39 -1.65
N ALA A 4 -10.66 -7.26 -1.10
CA ALA A 4 -10.07 -6.70 0.10
C ALA A 4 -10.19 -7.67 1.29
N ILE A 5 -9.12 -7.84 2.05
CA ILE A 5 -9.18 -8.51 3.35
C ILE A 5 -9.61 -7.45 4.37
N ARG A 6 -10.92 -7.37 4.63
CA ARG A 6 -11.50 -6.44 5.60
C ARG A 6 -11.26 -6.98 7.00
N ARG A 7 -10.31 -6.44 7.74
CA ARG A 7 -10.18 -6.68 9.20
C ARG A 7 -9.48 -5.51 9.89
N GLN A 8 -9.83 -5.33 11.15
CA GLN A 8 -9.52 -4.21 12.02
C GLN A 8 -8.06 -4.10 12.45
N ARG A 9 -7.72 -2.87 12.81
CA ARG A 9 -6.56 -2.34 13.54
C ARG A 9 -5.27 -2.15 12.76
N GLN A 10 -4.86 -0.87 12.81
CA GLN A 10 -3.55 -0.26 12.56
C GLN A 10 -2.86 -0.60 11.23
N MET A 11 -2.57 0.45 10.47
CA MET A 11 -1.72 0.44 9.29
C MET A 11 -0.45 -0.40 9.51
N CYS A 12 0.23 -0.23 10.66
CA CYS A 12 1.44 -0.98 11.03
C CYS A 12 1.31 -2.52 10.98
N ILE A 13 0.13 -3.07 11.23
CA ILE A 13 -0.11 -4.52 11.11
C ILE A 13 -0.17 -4.92 9.65
N ARG A 14 -0.76 -4.10 8.79
CA ARG A 14 -0.93 -4.41 7.36
C ARG A 14 0.38 -4.34 6.62
N ASP A 15 1.22 -3.32 6.87
CA ASP A 15 2.56 -3.21 6.29
C ASP A 15 3.40 -4.43 6.66
N ARG A 16 3.42 -4.79 7.95
CA ARG A 16 4.13 -5.98 8.42
C ARG A 16 3.60 -7.25 7.79
N SER A 17 2.27 -7.43 7.76
CA SER A 17 1.65 -8.62 7.17
C SER A 17 1.87 -8.70 5.67
N ALA A 18 1.87 -7.56 4.97
CA ALA A 18 2.17 -7.49 3.55
C ALA A 18 3.60 -7.97 3.29
N ILE A 19 4.59 -7.41 3.98
CA ILE A 19 5.99 -7.74 3.80
C ILE A 19 6.28 -9.19 4.23
N LEU A 20 5.90 -9.58 5.46
CA LEU A 20 6.12 -10.94 5.98
C LEU A 20 5.38 -12.00 5.16
N GLY A 21 4.22 -11.66 4.60
CA GLY A 21 3.44 -12.55 3.73
C GLY A 21 4.03 -12.71 2.32
N THR A 22 4.92 -11.82 1.93
CA THR A 22 5.50 -11.76 0.57
C THR A 22 6.96 -12.25 0.53
N THR A 23 7.68 -12.10 1.65
CA THR A 23 9.11 -12.45 1.76
C THR A 23 9.33 -13.69 2.62
N GLU A 24 10.49 -14.33 2.48
CA GLU A 24 11.02 -15.33 3.41
C GLU A 24 12.14 -14.71 4.28
N LYS A 25 12.53 -15.39 5.35
CA LYS A 25 13.60 -14.94 6.23
C LYS A 25 14.92 -14.81 5.45
N GLY A 26 15.56 -13.65 5.55
CA GLY A 26 16.82 -13.36 4.90
C GLY A 26 16.72 -12.92 3.44
N ASP A 27 15.52 -12.78 2.90
CA ASP A 27 15.30 -12.28 1.54
C ASP A 27 15.75 -10.82 1.39
N SER A 28 16.15 -10.44 0.16
CA SER A 28 16.43 -9.04 -0.18
C SER A 28 15.16 -8.34 -0.66
N ILE A 29 14.93 -7.12 -0.16
CA ILE A 29 13.76 -6.29 -0.48
C ILE A 29 14.18 -4.87 -0.88
N LEU A 30 13.55 -4.32 -1.93
CA LEU A 30 13.72 -2.93 -2.33
C LEU A 30 12.68 -2.05 -1.60
N VAL A 31 13.13 -1.03 -0.88
CA VAL A 31 12.26 -0.25 0.01
C VAL A 31 12.49 1.24 -0.15
N ALA A 32 11.41 2.02 -0.34
CA ALA A 32 11.49 3.48 -0.29
C ALA A 32 11.92 3.95 1.11
N ARG A 33 12.94 4.82 1.17
CA ARG A 33 13.54 5.26 2.46
C ARG A 33 12.57 6.08 3.30
N ASN A 34 11.58 6.71 2.70
CA ASN A 34 10.52 7.48 3.37
C ASN A 34 9.32 6.64 3.83
N CYS A 35 9.45 5.30 3.84
CA CYS A 35 8.37 4.42 4.30
C CYS A 35 8.11 4.53 5.81
N HIS A 36 6.92 4.11 6.22
CA HIS A 36 6.53 4.12 7.62
C HIS A 36 7.39 3.13 8.46
N LYS A 37 7.59 3.44 9.75
CA LYS A 37 8.40 2.63 10.69
C LYS A 37 8.00 1.14 10.76
N SER A 38 6.75 0.79 10.47
CA SER A 38 6.28 -0.60 10.42
C SER A 38 6.99 -1.46 9.37
N VAL A 39 7.44 -0.84 8.28
CA VAL A 39 8.25 -1.51 7.24
C VAL A 39 9.60 -1.93 7.80
N TYR A 40 10.27 -1.03 8.53
CA TYR A 40 11.53 -1.35 9.23
C TYR A 40 11.37 -2.44 10.28
N HIS A 41 10.22 -2.44 10.97
CA HIS A 41 9.91 -3.53 11.91
C HIS A 41 9.75 -4.88 11.18
N ALA A 42 9.14 -4.91 9.99
CA ALA A 42 9.04 -6.13 9.20
C ALA A 42 10.41 -6.61 8.70
N ILE A 43 11.25 -5.69 8.24
CA ILE A 43 12.64 -5.97 7.86
C ILE A 43 13.39 -6.63 9.01
N TYR A 44 13.30 -6.05 10.21
CA TYR A 44 13.94 -6.60 11.42
C TYR A 44 13.37 -7.97 11.79
N LEU A 45 12.04 -8.13 11.81
CA LEU A 45 11.41 -9.39 12.22
C LEU A 45 11.72 -10.56 11.29
N ASN A 46 11.88 -10.29 10.00
CA ASN A 46 12.16 -11.32 8.99
C ASN A 46 13.64 -11.34 8.58
N GLU A 47 14.50 -10.59 9.30
CA GLU A 47 15.94 -10.49 9.03
C GLU A 47 16.24 -10.22 7.54
N LEU A 48 15.45 -9.34 6.92
CA LEU A 48 15.57 -9.02 5.51
C LEU A 48 16.82 -8.18 5.23
N ASP A 49 17.35 -8.32 4.02
CA ASP A 49 18.43 -7.49 3.47
C ASP A 49 17.83 -6.33 2.64
N PRO A 50 17.71 -5.10 3.19
CA PRO A 50 17.06 -4.01 2.50
C PRO A 50 17.98 -3.25 1.57
N VAL A 51 17.57 -3.08 0.32
CA VAL A 51 18.10 -2.09 -0.62
C VAL A 51 17.18 -0.87 -0.55
N TYR A 52 17.75 0.33 -0.42
CA TYR A 52 16.96 1.55 -0.22
C TYR A 52 16.88 2.42 -1.47
N LEU A 53 15.65 2.82 -1.83
CA LEU A 53 15.38 3.91 -2.77
C LEU A 53 15.27 5.23 -2.00
N TYR A 54 15.97 6.23 -2.45
CA TYR A 54 15.94 7.56 -1.86
C TYR A 54 15.16 8.50 -2.79
N PRO A 55 13.98 9.02 -2.36
CA PRO A 55 13.34 10.09 -3.13
C PRO A 55 14.26 11.31 -3.17
N LYS A 56 14.23 12.06 -4.26
CA LYS A 56 14.91 13.33 -4.34
C LYS A 56 14.25 14.31 -3.38
N PHE A 57 14.98 15.33 -2.96
CA PHE A 57 14.47 16.37 -2.08
C PHE A 57 14.37 17.69 -2.86
N ASP A 58 13.17 18.25 -2.93
CA ASP A 58 12.92 19.57 -3.47
C ASP A 58 13.21 20.61 -2.39
N THR A 59 14.28 21.38 -2.57
CA THR A 59 14.72 22.39 -1.63
C THR A 59 13.86 23.65 -1.64
N GLU A 60 13.14 23.91 -2.72
CA GLU A 60 12.25 25.07 -2.83
C GLU A 60 10.94 24.81 -2.07
N GLN A 61 10.40 23.62 -2.22
CA GLN A 61 9.16 23.20 -1.55
C GLN A 61 9.40 22.59 -0.16
N GLY A 62 10.64 22.17 0.15
CA GLY A 62 11.02 21.60 1.43
C GLY A 62 10.46 20.18 1.65
N LEU A 63 10.23 19.40 0.59
CA LEU A 63 9.62 18.07 0.66
C LEU A 63 10.34 17.05 -0.23
N SER A 64 10.10 15.77 0.07
CA SER A 64 10.58 14.67 -0.78
C SER A 64 9.69 14.52 -2.01
N THR A 65 10.32 14.33 -3.17
CA THR A 65 9.62 14.08 -4.43
C THR A 65 9.16 12.61 -4.53
N GLU A 66 8.62 12.24 -5.67
CA GLU A 66 8.23 10.87 -6.01
C GLU A 66 9.43 9.91 -6.06
N ILE A 67 9.15 8.62 -6.03
CA ILE A 67 10.11 7.57 -6.40
C ILE A 67 10.13 7.48 -7.92
N ASP A 68 11.31 7.72 -8.51
CA ASP A 68 11.51 7.63 -9.94
C ASP A 68 11.53 6.16 -10.41
N ALA A 69 10.75 5.85 -11.45
CA ALA A 69 10.69 4.51 -12.01
C ALA A 69 12.06 4.05 -12.58
N ALA A 70 12.90 4.98 -13.06
CA ALA A 70 14.25 4.68 -13.52
C ALA A 70 15.17 4.24 -12.36
N ASP A 71 15.02 4.84 -11.17
CA ASP A 71 15.77 4.43 -9.98
C ASP A 71 15.34 3.03 -9.50
N VAL A 72 14.05 2.69 -9.61
CA VAL A 72 13.54 1.33 -9.34
C VAL A 72 14.17 0.33 -10.31
N GLN A 73 14.13 0.62 -11.61
CA GLN A 73 14.74 -0.24 -12.63
C GLN A 73 16.22 -0.49 -12.37
N LYS A 74 16.98 0.58 -12.15
CA LYS A 74 18.40 0.51 -11.85
C LYS A 74 18.70 -0.35 -10.61
N ALA A 75 17.97 -0.13 -9.51
CA ALA A 75 18.16 -0.90 -8.29
C ALA A 75 17.88 -2.40 -8.50
N LEU A 76 16.84 -2.76 -9.26
CA LEU A 76 16.52 -4.15 -9.59
C LEU A 76 17.55 -4.79 -10.52
N GLU A 77 18.22 -4.03 -11.38
CA GLU A 77 19.31 -4.50 -12.22
C GLU A 77 20.60 -4.73 -11.42
N GLU A 78 20.94 -3.81 -10.53
CA GLU A 78 22.14 -3.89 -9.67
C GLU A 78 22.01 -4.94 -8.56
N HIS A 79 20.76 -5.24 -8.13
CA HIS A 79 20.48 -6.19 -7.03
C HIS A 79 19.52 -7.31 -7.47
N PRO A 80 19.98 -8.28 -8.26
CA PRO A 80 19.11 -9.31 -8.85
C PRO A 80 18.44 -10.26 -7.85
N LYS A 81 18.84 -10.23 -6.57
CA LYS A 81 18.25 -11.03 -5.48
C LYS A 81 17.01 -10.40 -4.84
N ILE A 82 16.66 -9.17 -5.20
CA ILE A 82 15.44 -8.54 -4.71
C ILE A 82 14.23 -9.38 -5.10
N CYS A 83 13.43 -9.75 -4.09
CA CYS A 83 12.24 -10.59 -4.26
C CYS A 83 10.91 -9.83 -4.13
N ALA A 84 10.93 -8.58 -3.62
CA ALA A 84 9.76 -7.73 -3.49
C ALA A 84 10.16 -6.25 -3.47
N VAL A 85 9.22 -5.38 -3.86
CA VAL A 85 9.41 -3.92 -3.84
C VAL A 85 8.32 -3.28 -2.97
N MET A 86 8.72 -2.36 -2.08
CA MET A 86 7.83 -1.61 -1.20
C MET A 86 8.04 -0.11 -1.37
N ILE A 87 7.00 0.61 -1.78
CA ILE A 87 7.01 2.07 -1.92
C ILE A 87 5.84 2.73 -1.22
N VAL A 88 5.94 4.05 -1.01
CA VAL A 88 4.88 4.90 -0.45
C VAL A 88 4.38 5.84 -1.53
N SER A 89 3.10 5.75 -1.87
CA SER A 89 2.44 6.65 -2.82
C SER A 89 0.93 6.70 -2.55
N PRO A 90 0.35 7.87 -2.25
CA PRO A 90 1.05 9.14 -2.08
C PRO A 90 1.90 9.21 -0.80
N THR A 91 2.86 10.12 -0.78
CA THR A 91 3.59 10.48 0.44
C THR A 91 2.66 11.18 1.45
N TYR A 92 3.18 11.50 2.65
CA TYR A 92 2.45 12.32 3.63
C TYR A 92 2.06 13.70 3.05
N ASP A 93 2.94 14.26 2.22
CA ASP A 93 2.76 15.58 1.61
C ASP A 93 1.92 15.54 0.32
N GLY A 94 1.43 14.37 -0.09
CA GLY A 94 0.56 14.18 -1.25
C GLY A 94 1.29 13.93 -2.58
N VAL A 95 2.60 13.72 -2.56
CA VAL A 95 3.37 13.41 -3.78
C VAL A 95 3.09 11.99 -4.25
N VAL A 96 2.74 11.84 -5.52
CA VAL A 96 2.34 10.57 -6.16
C VAL A 96 3.43 10.11 -7.12
N SER A 97 3.84 8.84 -7.01
CA SER A 97 4.75 8.18 -7.94
C SER A 97 4.00 7.55 -9.11
N ASP A 98 4.67 7.35 -10.24
CA ASP A 98 4.12 6.64 -11.41
C ASP A 98 4.04 5.13 -11.12
N ILE A 99 2.95 4.73 -10.43
CA ILE A 99 2.74 3.35 -10.00
C ILE A 99 2.61 2.38 -11.18
N GLU A 100 1.96 2.81 -12.27
CA GLU A 100 1.76 1.98 -13.46
C GLU A 100 3.11 1.54 -14.04
N LYS A 101 3.98 2.51 -14.30
CA LYS A 101 5.31 2.26 -14.82
C LYS A 101 6.21 1.48 -13.86
N ILE A 102 6.11 1.77 -12.56
CA ILE A 102 6.85 1.03 -11.53
C ILE A 102 6.38 -0.44 -11.49
N ALA A 103 5.07 -0.69 -11.57
CA ALA A 103 4.51 -2.04 -11.58
C ALA A 103 5.00 -2.84 -12.79
N GLU A 104 5.00 -2.24 -13.99
CA GLU A 104 5.53 -2.88 -15.19
C GLU A 104 6.99 -3.32 -15.02
N ILE A 105 7.85 -2.43 -14.49
CA ILE A 105 9.27 -2.71 -14.25
C ILE A 105 9.45 -3.83 -13.22
N VAL A 106 8.73 -3.76 -12.10
CA VAL A 106 8.82 -4.73 -10.99
C VAL A 106 8.32 -6.10 -11.44
N HIS A 107 7.20 -6.15 -12.16
CA HIS A 107 6.65 -7.41 -12.69
C HIS A 107 7.53 -8.03 -13.78
N ALA A 108 8.20 -7.23 -14.61
CA ALA A 108 9.17 -7.73 -15.59
C ALA A 108 10.35 -8.48 -14.93
N LYS A 109 10.63 -8.21 -13.65
CA LYS A 109 11.62 -8.93 -12.83
C LYS A 109 11.01 -10.12 -12.06
N GLY A 110 9.71 -10.35 -12.18
CA GLY A 110 8.99 -11.40 -11.45
C GLY A 110 8.82 -11.11 -9.96
N CYS A 111 8.91 -9.85 -9.55
CA CYS A 111 8.74 -9.40 -8.17
C CYS A 111 7.35 -8.81 -7.95
N PRO A 112 6.71 -9.01 -6.78
CA PRO A 112 5.49 -8.30 -6.40
C PRO A 112 5.79 -6.87 -5.96
N LEU A 113 4.85 -5.96 -6.26
CA LEU A 113 4.85 -4.57 -5.83
C LEU A 113 3.88 -4.36 -4.65
N ILE A 114 4.40 -3.84 -3.55
CA ILE A 114 3.64 -3.43 -2.37
C ILE A 114 3.59 -1.91 -2.34
N VAL A 115 2.39 -1.32 -2.28
CA VAL A 115 2.20 0.13 -2.20
C VAL A 115 1.52 0.50 -0.88
N ASP A 116 2.22 1.29 -0.05
CA ASP A 116 1.59 2.01 1.06
C ASP A 116 0.86 3.24 0.50
N GLU A 117 -0.43 3.07 0.25
CA GLU A 117 -1.36 4.11 -0.19
C GLU A 117 -2.18 4.64 1.00
N ALA A 118 -1.59 4.70 2.19
CA ALA A 118 -2.29 5.10 3.41
C ALA A 118 -2.89 6.50 3.34
N HIS A 119 -2.29 7.41 2.58
CA HIS A 119 -2.76 8.78 2.36
C HIS A 119 -3.60 8.94 1.08
N GLY A 120 -3.85 7.86 0.34
CA GLY A 120 -4.60 7.81 -0.92
C GLY A 120 -5.89 6.97 -0.85
N ALA A 121 -6.48 6.75 0.33
CA ALA A 121 -7.69 5.93 0.44
C ALA A 121 -8.90 6.51 -0.34
N HIS A 122 -8.88 7.79 -0.68
CA HIS A 122 -9.86 8.50 -1.50
C HIS A 122 -9.58 8.43 -3.01
N PHE A 123 -8.47 7.85 -3.43
CA PHE A 123 -8.12 7.77 -4.85
C PHE A 123 -9.13 6.94 -5.64
N GLY A 124 -9.48 7.43 -6.83
CA GLY A 124 -10.42 6.78 -7.74
C GLY A 124 -11.90 7.01 -7.43
N PHE A 125 -12.26 7.72 -6.35
CA PHE A 125 -13.65 8.08 -6.06
C PHE A 125 -14.16 9.31 -6.84
N ASP A 126 -13.25 10.19 -7.26
CA ASP A 126 -13.59 11.32 -8.14
C ASP A 126 -12.51 11.45 -9.22
N PRO A 127 -12.87 11.84 -10.47
CA PRO A 127 -11.92 12.03 -11.58
C PRO A 127 -10.84 13.10 -11.32
N TYR A 128 -11.04 13.97 -10.35
CA TYR A 128 -10.04 14.95 -9.91
C TYR A 128 -8.82 14.30 -9.24
N PHE A 129 -9.03 13.17 -8.56
CA PHE A 129 -7.95 12.46 -7.88
C PHE A 129 -7.28 11.42 -8.80
N PRO A 130 -6.03 11.06 -8.55
CA PRO A 130 -5.37 9.94 -9.21
C PRO A 130 -6.17 8.64 -9.03
N LYS A 131 -5.95 7.68 -9.90
CA LYS A 131 -6.46 6.32 -9.69
C LYS A 131 -5.66 5.63 -8.60
N SER A 132 -6.32 4.72 -7.87
CA SER A 132 -5.66 3.90 -6.85
C SER A 132 -4.60 2.97 -7.44
N ALA A 133 -3.55 2.67 -6.67
CA ALA A 133 -2.53 1.68 -6.99
C ALA A 133 -3.10 0.28 -7.29
N ASN A 134 -4.31 -0.01 -6.80
CA ASN A 134 -5.06 -1.24 -7.14
C ASN A 134 -5.35 -1.37 -8.64
N ILE A 135 -5.51 -0.26 -9.35
CA ILE A 135 -5.82 -0.24 -10.79
C ILE A 135 -4.53 -0.31 -11.61
N TYR A 136 -3.45 0.26 -11.07
CA TYR A 136 -2.15 0.35 -11.72
C TYR A 136 -1.26 -0.90 -11.51
N GLY A 137 -1.82 -2.02 -11.05
CA GLY A 137 -1.14 -3.30 -11.02
C GLY A 137 -0.36 -3.59 -9.74
N ALA A 138 -0.47 -2.78 -8.69
CA ALA A 138 0.14 -3.14 -7.40
C ALA A 138 -0.48 -4.42 -6.83
N ASP A 139 0.36 -5.37 -6.39
CA ASP A 139 -0.08 -6.67 -5.87
C ASP A 139 -0.65 -6.56 -4.46
N LEU A 140 -0.08 -5.67 -3.65
CA LEU A 140 -0.57 -5.36 -2.31
C LEU A 140 -0.71 -3.85 -2.16
N VAL A 141 -1.89 -3.41 -1.72
CA VAL A 141 -2.16 -1.98 -1.46
C VAL A 141 -2.71 -1.80 -0.06
N ILE A 142 -2.11 -0.88 0.70
CA ILE A 142 -2.49 -0.58 2.08
C ILE A 142 -3.14 0.80 2.13
N ASN A 143 -4.44 0.84 2.48
CA ASN A 143 -5.18 2.09 2.66
C ASN A 143 -5.51 2.32 4.14
N SER A 144 -5.26 3.52 4.64
CA SER A 144 -5.74 3.98 5.95
C SER A 144 -7.00 4.83 5.76
N LEU A 145 -8.17 4.24 6.00
CA LEU A 145 -9.44 4.93 5.77
C LEU A 145 -9.57 6.19 6.63
N HIS A 146 -9.14 6.11 7.89
CA HIS A 146 -9.22 7.21 8.86
C HIS A 146 -8.36 8.43 8.55
N LYS A 147 -7.47 8.38 7.55
CA LYS A 147 -6.62 9.51 7.18
C LYS A 147 -7.30 10.46 6.20
N THR A 148 -8.02 9.93 5.24
CA THR A 148 -8.57 10.69 4.11
C THR A 148 -10.05 10.40 3.83
N LEU A 149 -10.67 9.50 4.58
CA LEU A 149 -12.09 9.15 4.50
C LEU A 149 -12.76 9.26 5.88
N PRO A 150 -14.10 9.40 5.94
CA PRO A 150 -14.85 9.59 7.18
C PRO A 150 -15.01 8.28 7.97
N ALA A 151 -13.90 7.68 8.39
CA ALA A 151 -13.86 6.48 9.19
C ALA A 151 -13.09 6.70 10.49
N LEU A 152 -13.42 5.95 11.54
CA LEU A 152 -12.79 6.08 12.86
C LEU A 152 -11.29 5.70 12.79
N THR A 153 -10.50 6.34 13.64
CA THR A 153 -9.05 6.07 13.79
C THR A 153 -8.77 4.58 13.95
N GLN A 154 -7.68 4.13 13.34
CA GLN A 154 -7.23 2.73 13.25
C GLN A 154 -7.94 1.88 12.19
N THR A 155 -8.91 2.42 11.44
CA THR A 155 -9.49 1.69 10.31
C THR A 155 -8.54 1.72 9.11
N ALA A 156 -8.31 0.58 8.52
CA ALA A 156 -7.48 0.45 7.32
C ALA A 156 -7.84 -0.81 6.54
N LEU A 157 -7.47 -0.88 5.25
CA LEU A 157 -7.65 -2.02 4.37
C LEU A 157 -6.30 -2.52 3.86
N LEU A 158 -6.21 -3.81 3.59
CA LEU A 158 -5.15 -4.43 2.82
C LEU A 158 -5.79 -5.13 1.62
N HIS A 159 -5.48 -4.65 0.44
CA HIS A 159 -5.88 -5.27 -0.82
C HIS A 159 -4.81 -6.27 -1.25
N VAL A 160 -5.25 -7.41 -1.75
CA VAL A 160 -4.37 -8.43 -2.35
C VAL A 160 -4.88 -8.69 -3.76
N ASN A 161 -4.09 -8.31 -4.74
CA ASN A 161 -4.43 -8.35 -6.15
C ASN A 161 -3.57 -9.42 -6.86
N GLY A 162 -4.05 -9.89 -8.00
CA GLY A 162 -3.30 -10.86 -8.81
C GLY A 162 -2.90 -12.15 -8.08
N ASP A 163 -1.93 -12.85 -8.64
CA ASP A 163 -1.49 -14.18 -8.21
C ASP A 163 -0.01 -14.22 -7.78
N MET A 164 0.72 -13.10 -7.85
CA MET A 164 2.15 -13.05 -7.48
C MET A 164 2.36 -13.22 -5.98
N VAL A 165 1.34 -12.90 -5.17
CA VAL A 165 1.40 -13.01 -3.70
C VAL A 165 0.47 -14.11 -3.20
N LYS A 166 1.01 -15.00 -2.37
CA LYS A 166 0.21 -16.06 -1.71
C LYS A 166 -0.73 -15.45 -0.68
N ARG A 167 -1.97 -15.16 -1.05
CA ARG A 167 -3.03 -14.59 -0.19
C ARG A 167 -3.14 -15.30 1.17
N ARG A 168 -2.99 -16.63 1.19
CA ARG A 168 -3.03 -17.44 2.41
C ARG A 168 -1.92 -17.05 3.40
N LYS A 169 -0.70 -16.79 2.90
CA LYS A 169 0.45 -16.41 3.73
C LYS A 169 0.25 -15.01 4.33
N VAL A 170 -0.20 -14.04 3.53
CA VAL A 170 -0.54 -12.69 4.00
C VAL A 170 -1.63 -12.75 5.07
N LYS A 171 -2.70 -13.55 4.84
CA LYS A 171 -3.76 -13.74 5.81
C LYS A 171 -3.27 -14.35 7.11
N GLN A 172 -2.36 -15.32 7.06
CA GLN A 172 -1.76 -15.95 8.25
C GLN A 172 -1.06 -14.92 9.12
N TYR A 173 -0.23 -14.05 8.54
CA TYR A 173 0.44 -12.98 9.29
C TYR A 173 -0.54 -11.92 9.81
N LEU A 174 -1.59 -11.59 9.06
CA LEU A 174 -2.67 -10.74 9.57
C LEU A 174 -3.32 -11.36 10.82
N ASP A 175 -3.68 -12.64 10.77
CA ASP A 175 -4.32 -13.33 11.89
C ASP A 175 -3.39 -13.42 13.12
N MET A 176 -2.08 -13.55 12.91
CA MET A 176 -1.08 -13.60 14.00
C MET A 176 -0.82 -12.23 14.65
N LEU A 177 -0.81 -11.16 13.85
CA LEU A 177 -0.43 -9.83 14.31
C LEU A 177 -1.62 -8.99 14.80
N GLN A 178 -2.84 -9.33 14.43
CA GLN A 178 -4.04 -8.65 14.90
C GLN A 178 -4.65 -9.31 16.14
N THR A 179 -5.51 -8.57 16.85
CA THR A 179 -6.26 -9.13 17.97
C THR A 179 -7.26 -10.20 17.51
N SER A 180 -7.48 -11.22 18.33
CA SER A 180 -8.49 -12.26 18.10
C SER A 180 -9.94 -11.73 18.21
N SER A 181 -10.15 -10.67 19.01
CA SER A 181 -11.47 -10.06 19.21
C SER A 181 -11.61 -8.80 18.36
N PRO A 182 -12.42 -8.82 17.29
CA PRO A 182 -12.64 -7.66 16.45
C PRO A 182 -13.44 -6.58 17.20
N SER A 183 -13.12 -5.29 16.97
CA SER A 183 -13.96 -4.19 17.45
C SER A 183 -15.11 -3.97 16.47
N TYR A 184 -16.31 -4.30 16.86
CA TYR A 184 -17.51 -4.10 16.03
C TYR A 184 -17.74 -2.63 15.71
N ILE A 185 -17.36 -1.70 16.60
CA ILE A 185 -17.46 -0.25 16.37
C ILE A 185 -16.60 0.16 15.17
N LEU A 186 -15.36 -0.34 15.09
CA LEU A 186 -14.50 -0.04 13.94
C LEU A 186 -15.00 -0.70 12.65
N MET A 187 -15.58 -1.91 12.73
CA MET A 187 -16.19 -2.56 11.57
C MET A 187 -17.39 -1.78 11.07
N ALA A 188 -18.30 -1.39 11.96
CA ALA A 188 -19.45 -0.55 11.62
C ALA A 188 -19.03 0.79 11.02
N SER A 189 -17.94 1.39 11.54
CA SER A 189 -17.40 2.63 10.96
C SER A 189 -16.86 2.45 9.54
N ILE A 190 -16.24 1.32 9.22
CA ILE A 190 -15.80 1.01 7.86
C ILE A 190 -17.02 0.84 6.94
N ASP A 191 -18.02 0.10 7.40
CA ASP A 191 -19.25 -0.17 6.65
C ASP A 191 -20.02 1.12 6.36
N ALA A 192 -20.22 1.97 7.38
CA ALA A 192 -20.87 3.26 7.21
C ALA A 192 -20.08 4.20 6.27
N CYS A 193 -18.76 4.20 6.36
CA CYS A 193 -17.90 4.98 5.46
C CYS A 193 -18.07 4.55 4.00
N ILE A 194 -18.12 3.25 3.73
CA ILE A 194 -18.32 2.72 2.39
C ILE A 194 -19.72 3.06 1.87
N GLY A 195 -20.76 2.88 2.68
CA GLY A 195 -22.13 3.24 2.32
C GLY A 195 -22.28 4.71 1.95
N MET A 196 -21.69 5.63 2.73
CA MET A 196 -21.66 7.06 2.39
C MET A 196 -20.98 7.34 1.05
N LEU A 197 -19.90 6.64 0.73
CA LEU A 197 -19.17 6.81 -0.54
C LEU A 197 -20.01 6.30 -1.71
N GLU A 198 -20.67 5.16 -1.57
CA GLU A 198 -21.56 4.59 -2.59
C GLU A 198 -22.73 5.55 -2.89
N GLU A 199 -23.42 6.05 -1.86
CA GLU A 199 -24.50 7.03 -2.01
C GLU A 199 -24.05 8.33 -2.68
N THR A 200 -22.83 8.80 -2.33
CA THR A 200 -22.26 10.01 -2.94
C THR A 200 -21.95 9.81 -4.41
N LEU A 201 -21.41 8.66 -4.79
CA LEU A 201 -21.08 8.32 -6.18
C LEU A 201 -22.35 8.19 -7.03
N GLU A 202 -23.42 7.57 -6.51
CA GLU A 202 -24.72 7.45 -7.19
C GLU A 202 -25.34 8.83 -7.45
N THR A 203 -25.39 9.70 -6.45
CA THR A 203 -25.93 11.05 -6.58
C THR A 203 -25.13 11.92 -7.56
N HIS A 204 -23.82 11.75 -7.66
CA HIS A 204 -22.99 12.49 -8.62
C HIS A 204 -23.11 11.96 -10.05
N SER A 205 -23.40 10.67 -10.24
CA SER A 205 -23.67 10.09 -11.56
C SER A 205 -24.96 10.63 -12.15
N ASP A 206 -26.02 10.73 -11.34
CA ASP A 206 -27.33 11.22 -11.75
C ASP A 206 -27.33 12.74 -12.06
N ALA A 207 -26.47 13.51 -11.39
CA ALA A 207 -26.34 14.94 -11.64
C ALA A 207 -25.55 15.29 -12.92
N ARG A 208 -24.90 14.30 -13.54
CA ARG A 208 -24.10 14.46 -14.78
C ARG A 208 -24.80 13.88 -16.01
N SER A 209 -25.94 13.21 -15.86
CA SER A 209 -26.80 12.71 -16.93
C SER A 209 -27.89 13.72 -17.31
#